data_83771f94851cbf9db333bbb926f16df6
#
_entry.id   83771f94851cbf9db333bbb926f16df6
#
_cell.length_a   1.000
_cell.length_b   1.000
_cell.length_c   1.000
_cell.angle_alpha   90.00
_cell.angle_beta   90.00
_cell.angle_gamma   90.00
#
_symmetry.space_group_name_H-M   'P 1'
#
loop_
_entity.id
_entity.type
_entity.pdbx_description
1 polymer ?
#
loop_
_entity_poly.entity_id
_entity_poly.type
_entity_poly.pdbx_seq_one_letter_code
_entity_poly.pdbx_strand_id
1 'polypeptide(L)'
;MEAGDFIKDAIANNKIVLFMKGTAQFPQCGFSGQVIQILKKSGLKDIATINVLEDEQVRQEIKEYSQWPTIPQLYINKKFIGG
;
A
#
# COMPACT_ATOMS: atom_id res chain seq x y z
N MET A 1 15.84 -5.22 -8.08
CA MET A 1 14.53 -5.11 -8.78
C MET A 1 14.16 -3.65 -8.89
N GLU A 2 13.76 -3.21 -10.07
CA GLU A 2 13.28 -1.84 -10.26
C GLU A 2 12.01 -1.61 -9.45
N ALA A 3 11.80 -0.36 -9.00
CA ALA A 3 10.64 -0.02 -8.18
C ALA A 3 9.31 -0.35 -8.87
N GLY A 4 9.21 -0.07 -10.16
CA GLY A 4 8.01 -0.40 -10.94
C GLY A 4 7.72 -1.88 -10.97
N ASP A 5 8.75 -2.71 -11.13
CA ASP A 5 8.59 -4.16 -11.12
C ASP A 5 8.23 -4.69 -9.73
N PHE A 6 8.83 -4.11 -8.70
CA PHE A 6 8.49 -4.45 -7.31
C PHE A 6 7.00 -4.20 -7.04
N ILE A 7 6.49 -3.04 -7.46
CA ILE A 7 5.08 -2.68 -7.29
C ILE A 7 4.18 -3.66 -8.04
N LYS A 8 4.49 -3.95 -9.29
CA LYS A 8 3.69 -4.88 -10.10
C LYS A 8 3.66 -6.28 -9.48
N ASP A 9 4.82 -6.76 -9.01
CA ASP A 9 4.91 -8.06 -8.35
C ASP A 9 4.09 -8.10 -7.06
N ALA A 10 4.18 -7.05 -6.25
CA ALA A 10 3.44 -6.99 -5.00
C ALA A 10 1.93 -7.05 -5.25
N ILE A 11 1.45 -6.30 -6.23
CA ILE A 11 0.03 -6.26 -6.58
C ILE A 11 -0.42 -7.58 -7.21
N ALA A 12 0.42 -8.20 -8.04
CA ALA A 12 0.09 -9.45 -8.71
C ALA A 12 0.05 -10.64 -7.76
N ASN A 13 0.92 -10.65 -6.75
CA ASN A 13 1.12 -11.81 -5.89
C ASN A 13 0.40 -11.75 -4.55
N ASN A 14 -0.33 -10.67 -4.28
CA ASN A 14 -1.07 -10.53 -3.04
C ASN A 14 -2.49 -10.08 -3.33
N LYS A 15 -3.45 -10.72 -2.67
CA LYS A 15 -4.85 -10.37 -2.84
C LYS A 15 -5.13 -8.96 -2.34
N ILE A 16 -4.54 -8.60 -1.21
CA ILE A 16 -4.73 -7.29 -0.59
C ILE A 16 -3.36 -6.69 -0.34
N VAL A 17 -3.10 -5.51 -0.89
CA VAL A 17 -1.84 -4.80 -0.71
C VAL A 17 -2.14 -3.37 -0.32
N LEU A 18 -1.51 -2.91 0.74
CA LEU A 18 -1.60 -1.53 1.19
C LEU A 18 -0.22 -0.88 1.14
N PHE A 19 -0.08 0.14 0.31
CA PHE A 19 1.11 0.99 0.30
C PHE A 19 0.86 2.10 1.30
N MET A 20 1.69 2.19 2.34
CA MET A 20 1.43 3.08 3.46
C MET A 20 2.71 3.75 3.95
N LYS A 21 2.55 4.76 4.77
CA LYS A 21 3.67 5.40 5.47
C LYS A 21 3.81 4.75 6.84
N GLY A 22 4.93 4.09 7.05
CA GLY A 22 5.19 3.32 8.26
C GLY A 22 4.77 1.87 8.11
N THR A 23 4.66 1.19 9.24
CA THR A 23 4.26 -0.22 9.28
C THR A 23 2.86 -0.37 9.87
N ALA A 24 2.30 -1.57 9.75
CA ALA A 24 0.98 -1.85 10.32
C ALA A 24 0.97 -1.62 11.83
N GLN A 25 2.08 -1.95 12.52
CA GLN A 25 2.21 -1.77 13.96
C GLN A 25 2.51 -0.32 14.34
N PHE A 26 3.27 0.38 13.49
CA PHE A 26 3.69 1.76 13.76
C PHE A 26 3.44 2.65 12.55
N PRO A 27 2.17 2.97 12.24
CA PRO A 27 1.86 3.88 11.13
C PRO A 27 2.46 5.27 11.39
N GLN A 28 3.03 5.86 10.33
CA GLN A 28 3.66 7.19 10.42
C GLN A 28 2.78 8.29 9.84
N CYS A 29 1.51 7.98 9.57
CA CYS A 29 0.55 8.91 8.99
C CYS A 29 -0.83 8.55 9.51
N GLY A 30 -1.62 9.57 9.90
CA GLY A 30 -2.95 9.34 10.44
C GLY A 30 -3.87 8.60 9.46
N PHE A 31 -3.77 8.92 8.18
CA PHE A 31 -4.58 8.26 7.16
C PHE A 31 -4.18 6.80 6.99
N SER A 32 -2.87 6.50 7.01
CA SER A 32 -2.41 5.11 6.96
C SER A 32 -2.91 4.32 8.17
N GLY A 33 -2.87 4.94 9.35
CA GLY A 33 -3.38 4.31 10.57
C GLY A 33 -4.86 4.01 10.49
N GLN A 34 -5.65 4.94 9.95
CA GLN A 34 -7.09 4.75 9.79
C GLN A 34 -7.41 3.58 8.86
N VAL A 35 -6.71 3.48 7.73
CA VAL A 35 -6.93 2.39 6.78
C VAL A 35 -6.61 1.04 7.43
N ILE A 36 -5.50 0.95 8.15
CA ILE A 36 -5.13 -0.28 8.87
C ILE A 36 -6.21 -0.68 9.86
N GLN A 37 -6.75 0.28 10.62
CA GLN A 37 -7.81 0.00 11.58
C GLN A 37 -9.08 -0.53 10.89
N ILE A 38 -9.46 0.09 9.80
CA ILE A 38 -10.63 -0.34 9.02
C ILE A 38 -10.45 -1.76 8.51
N LEU A 39 -9.28 -2.07 7.95
CA LEU A 39 -9.00 -3.41 7.42
C LEU A 39 -9.03 -4.46 8.52
N LYS A 40 -8.45 -4.15 9.68
CA LYS A 40 -8.48 -5.07 10.83
C LYS A 40 -9.90 -5.34 11.32
N LYS A 41 -10.71 -4.29 11.42
CA LYS A 41 -12.10 -4.41 11.88
C LYS A 41 -12.97 -5.18 10.88
N SER A 42 -12.59 -5.15 9.61
CA SER A 42 -13.32 -5.89 8.56
C SER A 42 -13.04 -7.38 8.59
N GLY A 43 -12.13 -7.84 9.44
CA GLY A 43 -11.78 -9.25 9.54
C GLY A 43 -10.94 -9.78 8.40
N LEU A 44 -10.41 -8.90 7.56
CA LEU A 44 -9.56 -9.29 6.45
C LEU A 44 -8.20 -9.77 6.97
N LYS A 45 -7.70 -10.84 6.35
CA LYS A 45 -6.43 -11.47 6.71
C LYS A 45 -5.47 -11.43 5.53
N ASP A 46 -4.20 -11.69 5.82
CA ASP A 46 -3.17 -11.80 4.81
C ASP A 46 -3.02 -10.51 3.99
N ILE A 47 -3.07 -9.38 4.68
CA ILE A 47 -2.87 -8.07 4.07
C ILE A 47 -1.38 -7.82 3.97
N ALA A 48 -0.87 -7.65 2.75
CA ALA A 48 0.50 -7.24 2.53
C ALA A 48 0.59 -5.73 2.73
N THR A 49 1.52 -5.28 3.58
CA THR A 49 1.75 -3.86 3.77
C THR A 49 3.15 -3.51 3.28
N ILE A 50 3.27 -2.39 2.59
CA ILE A 50 4.53 -1.91 2.06
C ILE A 50 4.76 -0.51 2.58
N ASN A 51 5.86 -0.33 3.32
CA ASN A 51 6.23 0.96 3.89
C ASN A 51 6.98 1.76 2.84
N VAL A 52 6.31 2.73 2.22
CA VAL A 52 6.92 3.55 1.16
C VAL A 52 7.99 4.50 1.71
N LEU A 53 8.09 4.67 3.03
CA LEU A 53 9.14 5.51 3.61
C LEU A 53 10.52 4.83 3.56
N GLU A 54 10.55 3.52 3.36
CA GLU A 54 11.82 2.78 3.26
C GLU A 54 12.47 2.87 1.88
N ASP A 55 11.71 3.26 0.85
CA ASP A 55 12.23 3.33 -0.51
C ASP A 55 11.57 4.48 -1.26
N GLU A 56 12.34 5.53 -1.48
CA GLU A 56 11.84 6.74 -2.15
C GLU A 56 11.38 6.45 -3.59
N GLN A 57 12.04 5.52 -4.27
CA GLN A 57 11.63 5.17 -5.64
C GLN A 57 10.27 4.49 -5.66
N VAL A 58 9.99 3.60 -4.71
CA VAL A 58 8.68 2.98 -4.58
C VAL A 58 7.63 4.06 -4.27
N ARG A 59 7.96 5.00 -3.40
CA ARG A 59 7.04 6.08 -3.04
C ARG A 59 6.65 6.92 -4.26
N GLN A 60 7.61 7.22 -5.13
CA GLN A 60 7.35 7.99 -6.35
C GLN A 60 6.62 7.14 -7.39
N GLU A 61 7.09 5.93 -7.62
CA GLU A 61 6.55 5.07 -8.67
C GLU A 61 5.11 4.64 -8.40
N ILE A 62 4.73 4.42 -7.14
CA ILE A 62 3.34 4.02 -6.85
C ILE A 62 2.35 5.11 -7.23
N LYS A 63 2.75 6.37 -7.09
CA LYS A 63 1.89 7.49 -7.48
C LYS A 63 1.70 7.54 -8.99
N GLU A 64 2.76 7.26 -9.73
CA GLU A 64 2.70 7.20 -11.19
C GLU A 64 1.90 5.99 -11.66
N TYR A 65 2.13 4.84 -11.03
CA TYR A 65 1.43 3.61 -11.37
C TYR A 65 -0.09 3.76 -11.23
N SER A 66 -0.54 4.37 -10.14
CA SER A 66 -1.96 4.54 -9.85
C SER A 66 -2.57 5.79 -10.48
N GLN A 67 -1.75 6.73 -10.92
CA GLN A 67 -2.19 8.07 -11.31
C GLN A 67 -2.91 8.77 -10.14
N TRP A 68 -2.45 8.49 -8.92
CA TRP A 68 -3.02 9.03 -7.69
C TRP A 68 -1.92 9.62 -6.81
N PRO A 69 -2.05 10.86 -6.35
CA PRO A 69 -0.91 11.59 -5.78
C PRO A 69 -0.59 11.31 -4.32
N THR A 70 -1.46 10.62 -3.61
CA THR A 70 -1.31 10.50 -2.15
C THR A 70 -1.15 9.06 -1.68
N ILE A 71 -0.59 8.90 -0.49
CA ILE A 71 -0.44 7.66 0.24
C ILE A 71 -1.32 7.80 1.50
N PRO A 72 -2.03 6.79 1.97
CA PRO A 72 -1.96 5.37 1.58
C PRO A 72 -2.71 5.04 0.29
N GLN A 73 -2.37 3.87 -0.30
CA GLN A 73 -3.08 3.36 -1.46
C GLN A 73 -3.38 1.88 -1.26
N LEU A 74 -4.64 1.50 -1.46
CA LEU A 74 -5.11 0.14 -1.25
C LEU A 74 -5.45 -0.53 -2.57
N TYR A 75 -4.96 -1.76 -2.74
CA TYR A 75 -5.27 -2.61 -3.89
C TYR A 75 -5.89 -3.91 -3.41
N ILE A 76 -6.98 -4.30 -4.04
CA ILE A 76 -7.65 -5.59 -3.76
C ILE A 76 -7.89 -6.28 -5.10
N ASN A 77 -7.48 -7.55 -5.20
CA ASN A 77 -7.60 -8.33 -6.43
C ASN A 77 -7.03 -7.57 -7.64
N LYS A 78 -5.86 -6.97 -7.46
CA LYS A 78 -5.12 -6.24 -8.51
C LYS A 78 -5.79 -4.92 -8.92
N LYS A 79 -6.82 -4.48 -8.23
CA LYS A 79 -7.52 -3.24 -8.56
C LYS A 79 -7.24 -2.17 -7.53
N PHE A 80 -7.00 -0.96 -8.00
CA PHE A 80 -6.85 0.20 -7.12
C PHE A 80 -8.21 0.53 -6.52
N ILE A 81 -8.29 0.47 -5.19
CA ILE A 81 -9.54 0.72 -4.45
C ILE A 81 -9.64 2.18 -4.06
N GLY A 82 -8.52 2.78 -3.70
CA GLY A 82 -8.51 4.19 -3.30
C GLY A 82 -7.38 4.51 -2.34
N GLY A 83 -7.34 5.75 -1.99
CA GLY A 83 -6.35 6.26 -1.06
C GLY A 83 -6.93 7.18 -0.02
#